data_0b03d357e5da4da625944adee37fb885
#
_entry.id   0b03d357e5da4da625944adee37fb885
#
_cell.length_a   1.000
_cell.length_b   1.000
_cell.length_c   1.000
_cell.angle_alpha   90.00
_cell.angle_beta   90.00
_cell.angle_gamma   90.00
#
_symmetry.space_group_name_H-M   'P 1'
#
loop_
_entity.id
_entity.type
_entity.pdbx_description
1 polymer ?
#
loop_
_entity_poly.entity_id
_entity_poly.type
_entity_poly.pdbx_seq_one_letter_code
_entity_poly.pdbx_strand_id
1 'polypeptide(L)'
;LYFGGMSILPSYYLNQVDGTEYLKEYQFKMLPGTGPYEIKEKDIINQESFTLTRRTDYWGMEDPANKYTSNFDKIKFIVVKDNNPLIFEKFKKGEADFYTVAAAREWIEETDFESIQKGWIQKHKIYSERPTGTSGYAFNMRKWPFDDKRVRMAFTYLYNREKMNEEMYYSEYSMMNSMYSGSVYENPNNEKVVYSPEKAVELLKAAGYTSRNDEGWLVHEDGRILRFEIAIMKGVDYMVTPVQQMMKEYGIDMQIKYIDGNANWKNLMERNF
;
A
#
# COMPACT_ATOMS: atom_id res chain seq x y z
N LEU A 1 6.77 -24.24 0.25
CA LEU A 1 6.99 -22.78 0.22
C LEU A 1 6.67 -22.13 1.56
N TYR A 2 5.53 -22.45 2.18
CA TYR A 2 5.14 -21.84 3.46
C TYR A 2 6.12 -22.18 4.59
N PHE A 3 6.54 -23.43 4.68
CA PHE A 3 7.51 -23.91 5.68
C PHE A 3 8.89 -23.26 5.50
N GLY A 4 9.35 -23.10 4.24
CA GLY A 4 10.62 -22.43 3.94
C GLY A 4 10.65 -20.94 4.21
N GLY A 5 9.49 -20.30 4.40
CA GLY A 5 9.36 -18.89 4.76
C GLY A 5 9.29 -18.61 6.27
N MET A 6 9.34 -19.64 7.11
CA MET A 6 9.30 -19.45 8.57
C MET A 6 10.64 -18.88 9.06
N SER A 7 10.57 -17.85 9.88
CA SER A 7 11.75 -17.28 10.53
C SER A 7 12.33 -18.25 11.55
N ILE A 8 13.65 -18.49 11.45
CA ILE A 8 14.39 -19.24 12.47
C ILE A 8 14.81 -18.25 13.55
N LEU A 9 14.34 -18.48 14.77
CA LEU A 9 14.54 -17.59 15.91
C LEU A 9 15.56 -18.16 16.88
N PRO A 10 16.35 -17.31 17.60
CA PRO A 10 17.36 -17.75 18.55
C PRO A 10 16.70 -18.25 19.85
N SER A 11 16.49 -19.56 19.96
CA SER A 11 15.81 -20.17 21.11
C SER A 11 16.52 -19.87 22.43
N TYR A 12 17.86 -19.86 22.44
CA TYR A 12 18.67 -19.55 23.64
C TYR A 12 18.39 -18.14 24.19
N TYR A 13 17.97 -17.22 23.32
CA TYR A 13 17.66 -15.85 23.70
C TYR A 13 16.17 -15.72 24.09
N LEU A 14 15.29 -16.32 23.33
CA LEU A 14 13.85 -16.17 23.52
C LEU A 14 13.29 -17.02 24.66
N ASN A 15 13.93 -18.17 24.97
CA ASN A 15 13.50 -19.04 26.08
C ASN A 15 13.80 -18.46 27.48
N GLN A 16 14.39 -17.26 27.56
CA GLN A 16 14.61 -16.58 28.84
C GLN A 16 13.34 -15.95 29.42
N VAL A 17 12.29 -15.83 28.62
CA VAL A 17 10.98 -15.27 29.02
C VAL A 17 9.84 -16.17 28.58
N ASP A 18 8.78 -16.19 29.36
CA ASP A 18 7.52 -16.82 28.97
C ASP A 18 6.89 -16.10 27.78
N GLY A 19 6.16 -16.82 26.93
CA GLY A 19 5.50 -16.24 25.75
C GLY A 19 4.52 -15.13 26.07
N THR A 20 3.93 -15.13 27.26
CA THR A 20 3.03 -14.06 27.74
C THR A 20 3.77 -12.76 28.06
N GLU A 21 5.04 -12.85 28.46
CA GLU A 21 5.89 -11.70 28.78
C GLU A 21 6.72 -11.24 27.57
N TYR A 22 6.70 -12.01 26.47
CA TYR A 22 7.51 -11.75 25.29
C TYR A 22 7.37 -10.32 24.76
N LEU A 23 6.15 -9.82 24.62
CA LEU A 23 5.91 -8.46 24.10
C LEU A 23 6.43 -7.39 25.06
N LYS A 24 6.32 -7.59 26.37
CA LYS A 24 6.86 -6.63 27.34
C LYS A 24 8.38 -6.53 27.26
N GLU A 25 9.05 -7.70 27.17
CA GLU A 25 10.49 -7.78 27.25
C GLU A 25 11.18 -7.44 25.92
N TYR A 26 10.61 -7.84 24.79
CA TYR A 26 11.26 -7.75 23.48
C TYR A 26 10.67 -6.73 22.52
N GLN A 27 9.57 -6.06 22.85
CA GLN A 27 8.93 -5.09 21.96
C GLN A 27 9.90 -3.99 21.46
N PHE A 28 10.85 -3.58 22.31
CA PHE A 28 11.82 -2.54 22.02
C PHE A 28 13.27 -3.02 22.08
N LYS A 29 13.50 -4.33 22.16
CA LYS A 29 14.84 -4.92 22.14
C LYS A 29 15.13 -5.52 20.78
N MET A 30 16.31 -5.25 20.25
CA MET A 30 16.75 -5.86 19.00
C MET A 30 17.13 -7.31 19.24
N LEU A 31 16.49 -8.21 18.51
CA LEU A 31 16.83 -9.64 18.56
C LEU A 31 18.15 -9.89 17.82
N PRO A 32 18.94 -10.89 18.25
CA PRO A 32 20.10 -11.33 17.50
C PRO A 32 19.67 -11.80 16.09
N GLY A 33 20.27 -11.22 15.07
CA GLY A 33 20.02 -11.57 13.67
C GLY A 33 21.15 -12.39 13.07
N THR A 34 20.84 -13.14 12.00
CA THR A 34 21.83 -13.92 11.24
C THR A 34 22.23 -13.25 9.92
N GLY A 35 21.71 -12.07 9.65
CA GLY A 35 21.96 -11.31 8.42
C GLY A 35 23.33 -10.63 8.36
N PRO A 36 23.69 -10.03 7.20
CA PRO A 36 24.99 -9.39 6.99
C PRO A 36 25.17 -8.07 7.72
N TYR A 37 24.10 -7.51 8.28
CA TYR A 37 24.15 -6.26 9.04
C TYR A 37 23.66 -6.48 10.46
N GLU A 38 24.22 -5.68 11.38
CA GLU A 38 23.79 -5.59 12.77
C GLU A 38 23.40 -4.15 13.11
N ILE A 39 22.58 -4.01 14.15
CA ILE A 39 22.23 -2.74 14.76
C ILE A 39 22.53 -2.84 16.27
N LYS A 40 23.12 -1.81 16.84
CA LYS A 40 23.42 -1.69 18.28
C LYS A 40 22.56 -0.58 18.87
N GLU A 41 22.22 -0.69 20.14
CA GLU A 41 21.41 0.35 20.83
C GLU A 41 21.97 1.76 20.64
N LYS A 42 23.28 1.93 20.70
CA LYS A 42 23.96 3.21 20.48
C LYS A 42 23.78 3.78 19.07
N ASP A 43 23.39 2.97 18.10
CA ASP A 43 23.21 3.34 16.70
C ASP A 43 21.75 3.72 16.41
N ILE A 44 20.90 3.77 17.44
CA ILE A 44 19.50 4.17 17.37
C ILE A 44 19.34 5.53 18.04
N ILE A 45 18.93 6.53 17.26
CA ILE A 45 18.49 7.83 17.75
C ILE A 45 16.98 7.87 17.66
N ASN A 46 16.33 7.79 18.82
CA ASN A 46 14.87 7.62 18.87
C ASN A 46 14.13 8.68 18.05
N GLN A 47 13.20 8.23 17.20
CA GLN A 47 12.40 9.05 16.29
C GLN A 47 13.19 9.87 15.24
N GLU A 48 14.48 9.70 15.12
CA GLU A 48 15.33 10.45 14.20
C GLU A 48 16.03 9.53 13.18
N SER A 49 16.80 8.54 13.65
CA SER A 49 17.56 7.68 12.74
C SER A 49 18.02 6.39 13.39
N PHE A 50 18.36 5.42 12.56
CA PHE A 50 19.15 4.25 12.99
C PHE A 50 20.15 3.86 11.92
N THR A 51 21.25 3.23 12.36
CA THR A 51 22.32 2.83 11.44
C THR A 51 22.58 1.34 11.54
N LEU A 52 22.54 0.67 10.40
CA LEU A 52 22.98 -0.69 10.24
C LEU A 52 24.49 -0.68 9.94
N THR A 53 25.26 -1.54 10.62
CA THR A 53 26.69 -1.72 10.38
C THR A 53 26.92 -3.12 9.83
N ARG A 54 27.74 -3.23 8.77
CA ARG A 54 28.08 -4.51 8.17
C ARG A 54 28.89 -5.36 9.14
N ARG A 55 28.51 -6.62 9.27
CA ARG A 55 29.20 -7.59 10.11
C ARG A 55 30.46 -8.11 9.40
N THR A 56 31.52 -8.28 10.15
CA THR A 56 32.77 -8.89 9.68
C THR A 56 32.75 -10.42 9.83
N ASP A 57 31.85 -10.95 10.64
CA ASP A 57 31.69 -12.36 10.98
C ASP A 57 30.45 -12.99 10.33
N TYR A 58 29.93 -12.38 9.26
CA TYR A 58 28.75 -12.89 8.57
C TYR A 58 29.05 -14.24 7.91
N TRP A 59 28.35 -15.28 8.33
CA TRP A 59 28.54 -16.66 7.90
C TRP A 59 28.37 -16.88 6.39
N GLY A 60 27.54 -16.07 5.74
CA GLY A 60 27.25 -16.14 4.30
C GLY A 60 28.21 -15.33 3.43
N MET A 61 29.29 -14.76 3.96
CA MET A 61 30.21 -13.91 3.20
C MET A 61 30.89 -14.69 2.08
N GLU A 62 31.26 -15.95 2.33
CA GLU A 62 31.94 -16.83 1.36
C GLU A 62 30.96 -17.55 0.43
N ASP A 63 29.64 -17.42 0.65
CA ASP A 63 28.63 -18.07 -0.21
C ASP A 63 28.58 -17.37 -1.57
N PRO A 64 28.75 -18.11 -2.69
CA PRO A 64 28.67 -17.54 -4.03
C PRO A 64 27.36 -16.77 -4.32
N ALA A 65 26.24 -17.17 -3.70
CA ALA A 65 24.97 -16.50 -3.86
C ALA A 65 24.94 -15.08 -3.23
N ASN A 66 25.82 -14.84 -2.26
CA ASN A 66 25.94 -13.55 -1.57
C ASN A 66 27.08 -12.68 -2.10
N LYS A 67 27.84 -13.21 -3.08
CA LYS A 67 28.96 -12.48 -3.69
C LYS A 67 28.45 -11.18 -4.31
N TYR A 68 29.15 -10.09 -4.06
CA TYR A 68 28.79 -8.74 -4.50
C TYR A 68 27.51 -8.15 -3.90
N THR A 69 27.00 -8.75 -2.81
CA THR A 69 25.91 -8.16 -2.01
C THR A 69 26.46 -7.51 -0.76
N SER A 70 25.61 -6.76 -0.05
CA SER A 70 25.97 -6.15 1.25
C SER A 70 27.26 -5.32 1.22
N ASN A 71 27.45 -4.50 0.17
CA ASN A 71 28.68 -3.78 -0.12
C ASN A 71 28.92 -2.57 0.77
N PHE A 72 27.89 -2.00 1.37
CA PHE A 72 28.01 -0.81 2.21
C PHE A 72 28.46 -1.19 3.62
N ASP A 73 29.44 -0.46 4.18
CA ASP A 73 29.85 -0.66 5.56
C ASP A 73 28.80 -0.20 6.56
N LYS A 74 28.07 0.87 6.21
CA LYS A 74 26.98 1.42 7.01
C LYS A 74 25.82 1.84 6.14
N ILE A 75 24.61 1.61 6.63
CA ILE A 75 23.36 2.08 6.02
C ILE A 75 22.59 2.85 7.09
N LYS A 76 22.50 4.16 6.92
CA LYS A 76 21.74 5.03 7.84
C LYS A 76 20.33 5.23 7.31
N PHE A 77 19.35 4.94 8.15
CA PHE A 77 17.93 5.23 7.88
C PHE A 77 17.54 6.49 8.64
N ILE A 78 17.00 7.47 7.91
CA ILE A 78 16.44 8.69 8.48
C ILE A 78 14.95 8.46 8.66
N VAL A 79 14.44 8.67 9.87
CA VAL A 79 13.03 8.50 10.20
C VAL A 79 12.34 9.87 10.09
N VAL A 80 11.34 9.95 9.22
CA VAL A 80 10.48 11.13 9.10
C VAL A 80 9.06 10.67 9.33
N LYS A 81 8.45 11.11 10.43
CA LYS A 81 7.12 10.68 10.81
C LYS A 81 6.05 11.51 10.09
N ASP A 82 5.09 10.81 9.48
CA ASP A 82 3.87 11.38 8.91
C ASP A 82 4.07 12.56 7.92
N ASN A 83 5.25 12.65 7.27
CA ASN A 83 5.57 13.75 6.36
C ASN A 83 6.41 13.29 5.16
N ASN A 84 5.78 12.58 4.23
CA ASN A 84 6.44 12.11 3.01
C ASN A 84 7.06 13.23 2.15
N PRO A 85 6.42 14.41 1.96
CA PRO A 85 7.06 15.49 1.23
C PRO A 85 8.40 15.93 1.84
N LEU A 86 8.54 15.91 3.16
CA LEU A 86 9.80 16.25 3.82
C LEU A 86 10.92 15.26 3.51
N ILE A 87 10.59 13.97 3.31
CA ILE A 87 11.60 12.96 2.92
C ILE A 87 12.21 13.33 1.56
N PHE A 88 11.36 13.69 0.61
CA PHE A 88 11.81 14.08 -0.73
C PHE A 88 12.63 15.38 -0.70
N GLU A 89 12.22 16.37 0.09
CA GLU A 89 13.01 17.60 0.27
C GLU A 89 14.40 17.33 0.87
N LYS A 90 14.51 16.41 1.81
CA LYS A 90 15.80 15.97 2.37
C LYS A 90 16.67 15.29 1.31
N PHE A 91 16.08 14.45 0.47
CA PHE A 91 16.80 13.84 -0.65
C PHE A 91 17.32 14.90 -1.64
N LYS A 92 16.49 15.87 -2.04
CA LYS A 92 16.89 16.98 -2.93
C LYS A 92 18.07 17.78 -2.36
N LYS A 93 18.16 17.91 -1.04
CA LYS A 93 19.27 18.59 -0.34
C LYS A 93 20.54 17.74 -0.19
N GLY A 94 20.51 16.47 -0.64
CA GLY A 94 21.64 15.55 -0.50
C GLY A 94 21.80 14.97 0.91
N GLU A 95 20.76 15.01 1.75
CA GLU A 95 20.75 14.39 3.06
C GLU A 95 20.54 12.86 2.99
N ALA A 96 20.14 12.35 1.84
CA ALA A 96 20.01 10.92 1.57
C ALA A 96 20.56 10.59 0.18
N ASP A 97 21.23 9.44 0.06
CA ASP A 97 21.88 8.97 -1.18
C ASP A 97 20.92 8.17 -2.08
N PHE A 98 19.81 7.72 -1.54
CA PHE A 98 18.84 6.89 -2.23
C PHE A 98 17.41 7.28 -1.84
N TYR A 99 16.54 7.37 -2.84
CA TYR A 99 15.12 7.65 -2.66
C TYR A 99 14.28 6.83 -3.64
N THR A 100 13.21 6.24 -3.14
CA THR A 100 12.23 5.53 -3.97
C THR A 100 11.03 6.41 -4.21
N VAL A 101 10.85 6.83 -5.45
CA VAL A 101 9.67 7.60 -5.86
C VAL A 101 8.48 6.64 -6.00
N ALA A 102 7.48 6.82 -5.18
CA ALA A 102 6.30 5.95 -5.13
C ALA A 102 5.08 6.50 -5.90
N ALA A 103 5.04 7.82 -6.15
CA ALA A 103 3.93 8.48 -6.79
C ALA A 103 4.28 8.92 -8.23
N ALA A 104 3.39 8.63 -9.18
CA ALA A 104 3.57 9.02 -10.58
C ALA A 104 3.75 10.54 -10.75
N ARG A 105 2.97 11.34 -10.03
CA ARG A 105 3.10 12.80 -10.05
C ARG A 105 4.50 13.24 -9.63
N GLU A 106 5.01 12.75 -8.53
CA GLU A 106 6.35 13.07 -8.05
C GLU A 106 7.42 12.69 -9.10
N TRP A 107 7.27 11.48 -9.70
CA TRP A 107 8.16 11.02 -10.77
C TRP A 107 8.18 11.92 -11.99
N ILE A 108 7.03 12.42 -12.42
CA ILE A 108 6.89 13.22 -13.64
C ILE A 108 7.19 14.71 -13.38
N GLU A 109 6.60 15.29 -12.32
CA GLU A 109 6.62 16.74 -12.12
C GLU A 109 7.77 17.21 -11.24
N GLU A 110 8.23 16.40 -10.28
CA GLU A 110 9.09 16.87 -9.20
C GLU A 110 10.52 16.34 -9.27
N THR A 111 10.81 15.41 -10.17
CA THR A 111 12.16 14.85 -10.35
C THR A 111 12.96 15.52 -11.47
N ASP A 112 12.77 16.81 -11.70
CA ASP A 112 13.59 17.63 -12.60
C ASP A 112 14.20 18.81 -11.84
N PHE A 113 15.23 18.54 -11.02
CA PHE A 113 15.94 19.55 -10.25
C PHE A 113 17.44 19.51 -10.55
N GLU A 114 18.17 20.53 -10.10
CA GLU A 114 19.54 20.83 -10.50
C GLU A 114 20.49 19.62 -10.43
N SER A 115 20.43 18.81 -9.36
CA SER A 115 21.32 17.66 -9.22
C SER A 115 21.06 16.55 -10.23
N ILE A 116 19.81 16.39 -10.69
CA ILE A 116 19.46 15.47 -11.77
C ILE A 116 19.91 16.04 -13.12
N GLN A 117 19.66 17.32 -13.38
CA GLN A 117 20.08 17.99 -14.61
C GLN A 117 21.60 17.96 -14.79
N LYS A 118 22.37 18.07 -13.69
CA LYS A 118 23.83 17.93 -13.68
C LYS A 118 24.34 16.49 -13.74
N GLY A 119 23.44 15.49 -13.71
CA GLY A 119 23.82 14.09 -13.73
C GLY A 119 24.42 13.54 -12.44
N TRP A 120 24.34 14.29 -11.33
CA TRP A 120 24.79 13.82 -10.01
C TRP A 120 23.83 12.80 -9.41
N ILE A 121 22.56 12.89 -9.74
CA ILE A 121 21.50 11.94 -9.40
C ILE A 121 20.95 11.33 -10.69
N GLN A 122 20.82 10.00 -10.70
CA GLN A 122 20.28 9.26 -11.83
C GLN A 122 18.89 8.73 -11.50
N LYS A 123 17.96 8.88 -12.45
CA LYS A 123 16.61 8.32 -12.39
C LYS A 123 16.58 6.97 -13.09
N HIS A 124 16.07 5.95 -12.40
CA HIS A 124 15.91 4.63 -12.98
C HIS A 124 14.49 4.10 -12.76
N LYS A 125 13.84 3.63 -13.83
CA LYS A 125 12.66 2.78 -13.73
C LYS A 125 13.15 1.34 -13.69
N ILE A 126 12.86 0.64 -12.59
CA ILE A 126 13.30 -0.75 -12.41
C ILE A 126 12.07 -1.64 -12.61
N TYR A 127 12.15 -2.51 -13.60
CA TYR A 127 11.12 -3.49 -13.91
C TYR A 127 11.51 -4.86 -13.34
N SER A 128 10.52 -5.61 -12.89
CA SER A 128 10.72 -6.99 -12.44
C SER A 128 9.59 -7.87 -12.95
N GLU A 129 9.87 -9.17 -13.10
CA GLU A 129 8.86 -10.17 -13.47
C GLU A 129 8.06 -10.69 -12.26
N ARG A 130 8.26 -10.10 -11.09
CA ARG A 130 7.49 -10.46 -9.89
C ARG A 130 6.06 -9.99 -10.05
N PRO A 131 5.07 -10.76 -9.57
CA PRO A 131 3.70 -10.28 -9.49
C PRO A 131 3.64 -8.97 -8.72
N THR A 132 3.00 -7.96 -9.31
CA THR A 132 2.93 -6.60 -8.72
C THR A 132 1.99 -6.52 -7.52
N GLY A 133 1.25 -7.60 -7.23
CA GLY A 133 0.21 -7.60 -6.20
C GLY A 133 -1.09 -6.96 -6.68
N THR A 134 -1.94 -6.60 -5.76
CA THR A 134 -3.21 -5.90 -6.04
C THR A 134 -3.34 -4.67 -5.16
N SER A 135 -3.89 -3.61 -5.75
CA SER A 135 -4.29 -2.42 -5.01
C SER A 135 -5.76 -2.11 -5.33
N GLY A 136 -6.53 -1.71 -4.35
CA GLY A 136 -7.95 -1.44 -4.54
C GLY A 136 -8.72 -1.27 -3.23
N TYR A 137 -10.04 -1.28 -3.35
CA TYR A 137 -10.95 -1.17 -2.22
C TYR A 137 -11.35 -2.56 -1.72
N ALA A 138 -11.19 -2.80 -0.42
CA ALA A 138 -11.64 -4.02 0.23
C ALA A 138 -13.05 -3.81 0.80
N PHE A 139 -14.00 -4.60 0.33
CA PHE A 139 -15.38 -4.55 0.83
C PHE A 139 -15.61 -5.60 1.91
N ASN A 140 -16.24 -5.19 3.02
CA ASN A 140 -16.74 -6.15 4.00
C ASN A 140 -18.01 -6.82 3.49
N MET A 141 -17.84 -7.97 2.85
CA MET A 141 -18.95 -8.73 2.24
C MET A 141 -19.95 -9.32 3.25
N ARG A 142 -19.78 -9.09 4.54
CA ARG A 142 -20.73 -9.48 5.59
C ARG A 142 -21.65 -8.35 6.02
N LYS A 143 -21.38 -7.14 5.51
CA LYS A 143 -22.15 -5.93 5.83
C LYS A 143 -22.84 -5.41 4.60
N TRP A 144 -24.06 -4.96 4.80
CA TRP A 144 -24.76 -4.15 3.84
C TRP A 144 -23.98 -2.85 3.54
N PRO A 145 -23.92 -2.38 2.30
CA PRO A 145 -24.57 -2.90 1.09
C PRO A 145 -23.69 -3.91 0.33
N PHE A 146 -22.54 -4.28 0.86
CA PHE A 146 -21.52 -5.08 0.18
C PHE A 146 -21.71 -6.60 0.32
N ASP A 147 -22.70 -7.06 1.05
CA ASP A 147 -23.17 -8.44 1.05
C ASP A 147 -23.77 -8.82 -0.33
N ASP A 148 -24.34 -7.86 -1.07
CA ASP A 148 -24.84 -8.10 -2.43
C ASP A 148 -23.72 -8.00 -3.47
N LYS A 149 -23.50 -9.11 -4.22
CA LYS A 149 -22.52 -9.17 -5.32
C LYS A 149 -22.81 -8.14 -6.41
N ARG A 150 -24.08 -7.84 -6.70
CA ARG A 150 -24.46 -6.89 -7.74
C ARG A 150 -23.99 -5.48 -7.41
N VAL A 151 -24.08 -5.09 -6.14
CA VAL A 151 -23.57 -3.80 -5.65
C VAL A 151 -22.06 -3.74 -5.82
N ARG A 152 -21.30 -4.77 -5.41
CA ARG A 152 -19.84 -4.79 -5.57
C ARG A 152 -19.42 -4.70 -7.04
N MET A 153 -20.13 -5.43 -7.92
CA MET A 153 -19.86 -5.37 -9.37
C MET A 153 -20.20 -3.99 -9.95
N ALA A 154 -21.28 -3.35 -9.50
CA ALA A 154 -21.63 -1.99 -9.92
C ALA A 154 -20.50 -1.01 -9.58
N PHE A 155 -19.92 -1.09 -8.39
CA PHE A 155 -18.74 -0.28 -8.01
C PHE A 155 -17.57 -0.52 -8.97
N THR A 156 -17.31 -1.77 -9.33
CA THR A 156 -16.21 -2.09 -10.26
C THR A 156 -16.43 -1.48 -11.63
N TYR A 157 -17.68 -1.47 -12.14
CA TYR A 157 -18.03 -0.83 -13.41
C TYR A 157 -18.05 0.69 -13.35
N LEU A 158 -18.30 1.31 -12.18
CA LEU A 158 -18.26 2.77 -12.00
C LEU A 158 -16.84 3.30 -11.79
N TYR A 159 -15.91 2.45 -11.40
CA TYR A 159 -14.52 2.87 -11.15
C TYR A 159 -13.76 3.04 -12.47
N ASN A 160 -13.71 4.26 -13.00
CA ASN A 160 -13.04 4.58 -14.26
C ASN A 160 -11.51 4.61 -14.08
N ARG A 161 -10.91 3.42 -14.07
CA ARG A 161 -9.45 3.25 -13.88
C ARG A 161 -8.63 3.87 -15.00
N GLU A 162 -9.14 3.81 -16.24
CA GLU A 162 -8.45 4.36 -17.43
C GLU A 162 -8.35 5.87 -17.30
N LYS A 163 -9.48 6.55 -17.07
CA LYS A 163 -9.51 8.00 -16.85
C LYS A 163 -8.60 8.42 -15.68
N MET A 164 -8.65 7.71 -14.56
CA MET A 164 -7.78 8.02 -13.42
C MET A 164 -6.30 7.84 -13.77
N ASN A 165 -5.96 6.80 -14.56
CA ASN A 165 -4.57 6.58 -14.96
C ASN A 165 -4.07 7.69 -15.88
N GLU A 166 -4.89 8.14 -16.81
CA GLU A 166 -4.55 9.24 -17.72
C GLU A 166 -4.44 10.58 -16.99
N GLU A 167 -5.47 10.96 -16.24
CA GLU A 167 -5.59 12.29 -15.65
C GLU A 167 -4.79 12.51 -14.36
N MET A 168 -4.61 11.44 -13.56
CA MET A 168 -4.00 11.55 -12.23
C MET A 168 -2.65 10.85 -12.12
N TYR A 169 -2.43 9.82 -12.93
CA TYR A 169 -1.22 8.99 -12.82
C TYR A 169 -0.35 9.03 -14.06
N TYR A 170 -0.59 9.99 -14.97
CA TYR A 170 0.26 10.24 -16.15
C TYR A 170 0.45 9.02 -17.04
N SER A 171 -0.52 8.10 -17.05
CA SER A 171 -0.44 6.80 -17.72
C SER A 171 0.74 5.92 -17.25
N GLU A 172 1.27 6.17 -16.06
CA GLU A 172 2.42 5.44 -15.51
C GLU A 172 2.05 4.07 -14.91
N TYR A 173 0.77 3.81 -14.64
CA TYR A 173 0.34 2.56 -14.05
C TYR A 173 -0.28 1.60 -15.06
N SER A 174 -0.06 0.31 -14.83
CA SER A 174 -0.67 -0.76 -15.63
C SER A 174 -2.01 -1.18 -15.06
N MET A 175 -2.99 -1.43 -15.95
CA MET A 175 -4.29 -1.95 -15.57
C MET A 175 -4.17 -3.42 -15.15
N MET A 176 -4.60 -3.74 -13.95
CA MET A 176 -4.59 -5.10 -13.42
C MET A 176 -5.98 -5.73 -13.51
N ASN A 177 -6.06 -6.94 -14.02
CA ASN A 177 -7.28 -7.76 -14.07
C ASN A 177 -7.14 -9.07 -13.28
N SER A 178 -6.02 -9.24 -12.60
CA SER A 178 -5.69 -10.43 -11.82
C SER A 178 -4.72 -10.04 -10.70
N MET A 179 -4.72 -10.79 -9.61
CA MET A 179 -3.67 -10.71 -8.58
C MET A 179 -2.28 -11.05 -9.11
N TYR A 180 -2.20 -11.70 -10.25
CA TYR A 180 -0.97 -12.18 -10.89
C TYR A 180 -0.72 -11.52 -12.24
N SER A 181 -1.35 -10.37 -12.50
CA SER A 181 -1.22 -9.65 -13.76
C SER A 181 0.24 -9.43 -14.15
N GLY A 182 0.55 -9.69 -15.42
CA GLY A 182 1.90 -9.57 -15.98
C GLY A 182 2.85 -10.70 -15.60
N SER A 183 2.40 -11.74 -14.89
CA SER A 183 3.22 -12.89 -14.52
C SER A 183 2.79 -14.17 -15.26
N VAL A 184 3.65 -15.20 -15.21
CA VAL A 184 3.34 -16.53 -15.75
C VAL A 184 2.15 -17.22 -15.08
N TYR A 185 1.67 -16.71 -13.97
CA TYR A 185 0.53 -17.23 -13.22
C TYR A 185 -0.78 -16.51 -13.56
N GLU A 186 -0.76 -15.53 -14.45
CA GLU A 186 -1.98 -14.86 -14.87
C GLU A 186 -2.86 -15.80 -15.70
N ASN A 187 -4.13 -15.90 -15.32
CA ASN A 187 -5.12 -16.58 -16.15
C ASN A 187 -5.52 -15.65 -17.31
N PRO A 188 -5.18 -15.98 -18.56
CA PRO A 188 -5.51 -15.13 -19.72
C PRO A 188 -7.01 -15.01 -19.98
N ASN A 189 -7.82 -15.91 -19.41
CA ASN A 189 -9.28 -15.90 -19.57
C ASN A 189 -10.02 -15.10 -18.48
N ASN A 190 -9.30 -14.40 -17.60
CA ASN A 190 -9.94 -13.51 -16.64
C ASN A 190 -10.75 -12.44 -17.36
N GLU A 191 -11.97 -12.23 -16.90
CA GLU A 191 -12.84 -11.16 -17.40
C GLU A 191 -12.16 -9.80 -17.17
N LYS A 192 -12.03 -9.02 -18.24
CA LYS A 192 -11.56 -7.64 -18.15
C LYS A 192 -12.74 -6.73 -17.90
N VAL A 193 -12.89 -6.28 -16.68
CA VAL A 193 -13.94 -5.32 -16.33
C VAL A 193 -13.51 -3.93 -16.77
N VAL A 194 -14.23 -3.36 -17.72
CA VAL A 194 -14.05 -2.00 -18.22
C VAL A 194 -15.12 -1.09 -17.63
N TYR A 195 -14.85 0.22 -17.59
CA TYR A 195 -15.80 1.22 -17.15
C TYR A 195 -17.10 1.14 -17.96
N SER A 196 -18.23 0.96 -17.30
CA SER A 196 -19.57 0.89 -17.93
C SER A 196 -20.65 1.31 -16.92
N PRO A 197 -20.96 2.62 -16.87
CA PRO A 197 -22.02 3.14 -16.01
C PRO A 197 -23.38 2.51 -16.26
N GLU A 198 -23.69 2.16 -17.51
CA GLU A 198 -24.96 1.54 -17.89
C GLU A 198 -25.13 0.20 -17.17
N LYS A 199 -24.11 -0.66 -17.22
CA LYS A 199 -24.11 -1.94 -16.51
C LYS A 199 -24.19 -1.77 -15.00
N ALA A 200 -23.50 -0.75 -14.47
CA ALA A 200 -23.56 -0.45 -13.04
C ALA A 200 -24.97 -0.05 -12.60
N VAL A 201 -25.63 0.83 -13.36
CA VAL A 201 -27.00 1.26 -13.07
C VAL A 201 -27.98 0.08 -13.17
N GLU A 202 -27.83 -0.80 -14.16
CA GLU A 202 -28.64 -2.03 -14.28
C GLU A 202 -28.45 -2.94 -13.05
N LEU A 203 -27.24 -3.16 -12.62
CA LEU A 203 -26.94 -3.97 -11.44
C LEU A 203 -27.49 -3.36 -10.15
N LEU A 204 -27.40 -2.04 -9.98
CA LEU A 204 -27.96 -1.36 -8.82
C LEU A 204 -29.48 -1.42 -8.81
N LYS A 205 -30.13 -1.24 -9.96
CA LYS A 205 -31.60 -1.44 -10.09
C LYS A 205 -32.00 -2.89 -9.76
N ALA A 206 -31.29 -3.86 -10.30
CA ALA A 206 -31.51 -5.27 -9.98
C ALA A 206 -31.27 -5.60 -8.50
N ALA A 207 -30.42 -4.83 -7.82
CA ALA A 207 -30.16 -4.95 -6.39
C ALA A 207 -31.19 -4.20 -5.52
N GLY A 208 -32.23 -3.58 -6.11
CA GLY A 208 -33.31 -2.92 -5.39
C GLY A 208 -33.16 -1.39 -5.25
N TYR A 209 -32.15 -0.78 -5.87
CA TYR A 209 -31.95 0.68 -5.84
C TYR A 209 -32.68 1.32 -7.02
N THR A 210 -33.98 1.56 -6.87
CA THR A 210 -34.86 1.97 -7.97
C THR A 210 -35.28 3.44 -7.91
N SER A 211 -35.03 4.13 -6.80
CA SER A 211 -35.43 5.51 -6.59
C SER A 211 -34.26 6.35 -6.04
N ARG A 212 -34.47 7.67 -6.02
CA ARG A 212 -33.57 8.64 -5.36
C ARG A 212 -34.36 9.48 -4.38
N ASN A 213 -33.69 9.89 -3.28
CA ASN A 213 -34.26 10.86 -2.35
C ASN A 213 -34.08 12.30 -2.85
N ASP A 214 -34.56 13.28 -2.11
CA ASP A 214 -34.51 14.70 -2.45
C ASP A 214 -33.09 15.25 -2.58
N GLU A 215 -32.10 14.58 -1.95
CA GLU A 215 -30.67 14.92 -2.04
C GLU A 215 -29.99 14.26 -3.24
N GLY A 216 -30.71 13.41 -4.00
CA GLY A 216 -30.22 12.70 -5.18
C GLY A 216 -29.55 11.35 -4.88
N TRP A 217 -29.54 10.88 -3.64
CA TRP A 217 -28.96 9.60 -3.27
C TRP A 217 -29.87 8.43 -3.65
N LEU A 218 -29.27 7.34 -4.09
CA LEU A 218 -29.99 6.10 -4.38
C LEU A 218 -30.60 5.51 -3.11
N VAL A 219 -31.86 5.12 -3.22
CA VAL A 219 -32.64 4.49 -2.15
C VAL A 219 -33.04 3.08 -2.55
N HIS A 220 -32.75 2.13 -1.67
CA HIS A 220 -33.16 0.75 -1.80
C HIS A 220 -34.67 0.61 -1.50
N GLU A 221 -35.32 -0.44 -2.01
CA GLU A 221 -36.76 -0.70 -1.82
C GLU A 221 -37.21 -0.79 -0.37
N ASP A 222 -36.26 -1.11 0.57
CA ASP A 222 -36.50 -1.11 2.01
C ASP A 222 -36.34 0.27 2.68
N GLY A 223 -36.10 1.33 1.90
CA GLY A 223 -35.95 2.70 2.35
C GLY A 223 -34.53 3.13 2.75
N ARG A 224 -33.53 2.24 2.70
CA ARG A 224 -32.14 2.59 3.04
C ARG A 224 -31.44 3.30 1.89
N ILE A 225 -30.71 4.37 2.22
CA ILE A 225 -29.87 5.09 1.27
C ILE A 225 -28.59 4.26 0.98
N LEU A 226 -28.15 4.19 -0.27
CA LEU A 226 -26.86 3.59 -0.63
C LEU A 226 -25.72 4.48 -0.09
N ARG A 227 -25.39 4.27 1.16
CA ARG A 227 -24.37 5.01 1.91
C ARG A 227 -23.40 4.06 2.59
N PHE A 228 -22.12 4.41 2.59
CA PHE A 228 -21.09 3.69 3.33
C PHE A 228 -19.90 4.60 3.64
N GLU A 229 -19.11 4.21 4.63
CA GLU A 229 -17.86 4.87 4.96
C GLU A 229 -16.67 4.10 4.38
N ILE A 230 -15.66 4.83 3.91
CA ILE A 230 -14.33 4.29 3.62
C ILE A 230 -13.33 4.86 4.61
N ALA A 231 -12.62 3.98 5.29
CA ALA A 231 -11.56 4.35 6.22
C ALA A 231 -10.23 4.52 5.46
N ILE A 232 -9.62 5.69 5.58
CA ILE A 232 -8.34 6.00 4.95
C ILE A 232 -7.36 6.62 5.93
N MET A 233 -6.06 6.47 5.66
CA MET A 233 -5.02 7.25 6.33
C MET A 233 -4.86 8.61 5.65
N LYS A 234 -4.38 9.60 6.41
CA LYS A 234 -4.05 10.91 5.84
C LYS A 234 -2.99 10.77 4.74
N GLY A 235 -3.12 11.56 3.69
CA GLY A 235 -2.18 11.58 2.57
C GLY A 235 -2.55 10.69 1.39
N VAL A 236 -3.65 9.90 1.48
CA VAL A 236 -4.19 9.15 0.33
C VAL A 236 -5.47 9.75 -0.24
N ASP A 237 -5.86 10.92 0.25
CA ASP A 237 -7.07 11.65 -0.15
C ASP A 237 -7.14 11.88 -1.66
N TYR A 238 -6.01 12.21 -2.27
CA TYR A 238 -5.91 12.47 -3.69
C TYR A 238 -6.33 11.27 -4.55
N MET A 239 -6.22 10.05 -4.03
CA MET A 239 -6.66 8.82 -4.72
C MET A 239 -8.15 8.53 -4.51
N VAL A 240 -8.70 8.93 -3.37
CA VAL A 240 -10.04 8.52 -2.94
C VAL A 240 -11.10 9.57 -3.28
N THR A 241 -10.76 10.86 -3.18
CA THR A 241 -11.69 11.96 -3.46
C THR A 241 -12.26 11.92 -4.89
N PRO A 242 -11.48 11.64 -5.95
CA PRO A 242 -12.03 11.51 -7.29
C PRO A 242 -13.03 10.35 -7.41
N VAL A 243 -12.76 9.24 -6.73
CA VAL A 243 -13.68 8.10 -6.69
C VAL A 243 -14.97 8.45 -5.97
N GLN A 244 -14.89 9.18 -4.86
CA GLN A 244 -16.06 9.71 -4.16
C GLN A 244 -16.93 10.58 -5.08
N GLN A 245 -16.31 11.45 -5.89
CA GLN A 245 -17.05 12.27 -6.84
C GLN A 245 -17.71 11.42 -7.94
N MET A 246 -17.00 10.44 -8.50
CA MET A 246 -17.59 9.51 -9.46
C MET A 246 -18.80 8.78 -8.85
N MET A 247 -18.71 8.30 -7.62
CA MET A 247 -19.82 7.61 -6.96
C MET A 247 -21.01 8.54 -6.73
N LYS A 248 -20.75 9.80 -6.36
CA LYS A 248 -21.79 10.82 -6.15
C LYS A 248 -22.60 11.10 -7.41
N GLU A 249 -21.99 11.13 -8.59
CA GLU A 249 -22.69 11.32 -9.87
C GLU A 249 -23.79 10.28 -10.10
N TYR A 250 -23.56 9.06 -9.59
CA TYR A 250 -24.50 7.97 -9.68
C TYR A 250 -25.43 7.84 -8.45
N GLY A 251 -25.36 8.80 -7.51
CA GLY A 251 -26.23 8.83 -6.33
C GLY A 251 -25.77 7.91 -5.21
N ILE A 252 -24.48 7.59 -5.14
CA ILE A 252 -23.90 6.76 -4.11
C ILE A 252 -23.19 7.67 -3.10
N ASP A 253 -23.59 7.61 -1.83
CA ASP A 253 -23.05 8.40 -0.75
C ASP A 253 -21.85 7.70 -0.09
N MET A 254 -20.68 7.88 -0.69
CA MET A 254 -19.41 7.38 -0.19
C MET A 254 -18.79 8.42 0.75
N GLN A 255 -18.70 8.12 2.03
CA GLN A 255 -18.14 9.00 3.05
C GLN A 255 -16.69 8.63 3.38
N ILE A 256 -15.83 9.63 3.52
CA ILE A 256 -14.42 9.42 3.83
C ILE A 256 -14.21 9.63 5.34
N LYS A 257 -13.62 8.63 5.99
CA LYS A 257 -13.29 8.65 7.41
C LYS A 257 -11.78 8.49 7.61
N TYR A 258 -11.16 9.45 8.27
CA TYR A 258 -9.74 9.36 8.58
C TYR A 258 -9.49 8.53 9.83
N ILE A 259 -8.57 7.57 9.70
CA ILE A 259 -8.09 6.75 10.82
C ILE A 259 -6.57 6.66 10.81
N ASP A 260 -5.98 6.41 11.96
CA ASP A 260 -4.56 6.09 12.05
C ASP A 260 -4.27 4.62 11.71
N GLY A 261 -2.99 4.30 11.43
CA GLY A 261 -2.59 2.97 10.99
C GLY A 261 -2.87 1.87 12.03
N ASN A 262 -2.76 2.16 13.32
CA ASN A 262 -3.02 1.18 14.38
C ASN A 262 -4.52 0.89 14.49
N ALA A 263 -5.35 1.93 14.43
CA ALA A 263 -6.81 1.78 14.42
C ALA A 263 -7.27 1.04 13.17
N ASN A 264 -6.66 1.32 11.99
CA ASN A 264 -6.95 0.60 10.76
C ASN A 264 -6.62 -0.89 10.91
N TRP A 265 -5.44 -1.21 11.41
CA TRP A 265 -5.03 -2.60 11.64
C TRP A 265 -5.97 -3.32 12.60
N LYS A 266 -6.33 -2.69 13.71
CA LYS A 266 -7.28 -3.23 14.68
C LYS A 266 -8.64 -3.52 14.02
N ASN A 267 -9.17 -2.57 13.26
CA ASN A 267 -10.44 -2.75 12.55
C ASN A 267 -10.39 -3.91 11.55
N LEU A 268 -9.28 -4.07 10.82
CA LEU A 268 -9.08 -5.19 9.90
C LEU A 268 -9.08 -6.54 10.65
N MET A 269 -8.34 -6.64 11.75
CA MET A 269 -8.26 -7.87 12.56
C MET A 269 -9.61 -8.23 13.19
N GLU A 270 -10.35 -7.24 13.67
CA GLU A 270 -11.68 -7.40 14.24
C GLU A 270 -12.78 -7.50 13.17
N ARG A 271 -12.42 -7.35 11.89
CA ARG A 271 -13.36 -7.33 10.74
C ARG A 271 -14.43 -6.24 10.87
N ASN A 272 -14.04 -5.12 11.44
CA ASN A 272 -14.90 -3.96 11.69
C ASN A 272 -14.59 -2.81 10.73
N PHE A 273 -14.67 -3.10 9.45
CA PHE A 273 -14.45 -2.13 8.36
C PHE A 273 -15.61 -2.18 7.37
#